data_a1f8dc20b6adfc240a91bc99848a4b12
#
_entry.id   a1f8dc20b6adfc240a91bc99848a4b12
#
_cell.length_a   1.000
_cell.length_b   1.000
_cell.length_c   1.000
_cell.angle_alpha   90.00
_cell.angle_beta   90.00
_cell.angle_gamma   90.00
#
_symmetry.space_group_name_H-M   'P 1'
#
loop_
_entity.id
_entity.type
_entity.pdbx_description
1 polymer ?
#
loop_
_entity_poly.entity_id
_entity_poly.type
_entity_poly.pdbx_seq_one_letter_code
_entity_poly.pdbx_strand_id
1 'polypeptide(L)'
;SMDDIEKMLDTNTKMIFICSPNNPTGNSIIRTDIETILANFKGLVVIDEAYINYAKQKSFIQELTEYSNLVVLQTFSKAWGLAALRLGMAFSSRPVIDILNKVKPPYNINQATQDLALAALENIQQVNEWIKITVKEREQLSIELAKLSFVKKVYPSDANFILVEVD
;
A
#
# COMPACT_ATOMS: atom_id res chain seq x y z
N SER A 1 -7.82 -10.70 -13.05
CA SER A 1 -6.92 -10.50 -14.21
C SER A 1 -7.19 -9.15 -14.85
N MET A 2 -6.31 -8.67 -15.72
CA MET A 2 -6.52 -7.44 -16.50
C MET A 2 -7.84 -7.51 -17.28
N ASP A 3 -8.11 -8.63 -17.94
CA ASP A 3 -9.36 -8.88 -18.68
C ASP A 3 -10.63 -8.69 -17.84
N ASP A 4 -10.57 -9.01 -16.54
CA ASP A 4 -11.71 -8.83 -15.64
C ASP A 4 -11.91 -7.35 -15.30
N ILE A 5 -10.82 -6.60 -15.13
CA ILE A 5 -10.88 -5.16 -14.90
C ILE A 5 -11.47 -4.47 -16.13
N GLU A 6 -10.97 -4.78 -17.33
CA GLU A 6 -11.47 -4.20 -18.59
C GLU A 6 -12.97 -4.43 -18.78
N LYS A 7 -13.47 -5.62 -18.46
CA LYS A 7 -14.91 -5.94 -18.54
C LYS A 7 -15.79 -5.17 -17.55
N MET A 8 -15.20 -4.71 -16.45
CA MET A 8 -15.92 -3.97 -15.40
C MET A 8 -15.91 -2.45 -15.64
N LEU A 9 -15.01 -1.97 -16.49
CA LEU A 9 -14.91 -0.53 -16.79
C LEU A 9 -15.99 -0.09 -17.78
N ASP A 10 -16.61 1.04 -17.48
CA ASP A 10 -17.58 1.70 -18.35
C ASP A 10 -17.28 3.22 -18.44
N THR A 11 -18.11 3.94 -19.22
CA THR A 11 -17.98 5.39 -19.39
C THR A 11 -18.26 6.20 -18.13
N ASN A 12 -18.88 5.58 -17.11
CA ASN A 12 -19.20 6.19 -15.82
C ASN A 12 -18.10 5.96 -14.79
N THR A 13 -17.21 5.01 -15.02
CA THR A 13 -16.09 4.72 -14.11
C THR A 13 -15.13 5.91 -14.10
N LYS A 14 -14.95 6.53 -12.93
CA LYS A 14 -14.10 7.74 -12.75
C LYS A 14 -12.84 7.44 -11.96
N MET A 15 -12.83 6.34 -11.21
CA MET A 15 -11.73 6.01 -10.32
C MET A 15 -11.57 4.49 -10.17
N ILE A 16 -10.32 4.03 -10.12
CA ILE A 16 -9.96 2.64 -9.83
C ILE A 16 -9.12 2.63 -8.55
N PHE A 17 -9.48 1.76 -7.59
CA PHE A 17 -8.67 1.50 -6.40
C PHE A 17 -7.96 0.17 -6.52
N ILE A 18 -6.66 0.16 -6.28
CA ILE A 18 -5.78 -1.01 -6.34
C ILE A 18 -5.04 -1.11 -5.02
N CYS A 19 -5.26 -2.18 -4.25
CA CYS A 19 -4.46 -2.46 -3.04
C CYS A 19 -3.26 -3.33 -3.41
N SER A 20 -2.04 -2.82 -3.22
CA SER A 20 -0.80 -3.55 -3.54
C SER A 20 0.35 -3.16 -2.62
N PRO A 21 0.77 -4.03 -1.69
CA PRO A 21 0.23 -5.39 -1.38
C PRO A 21 -1.20 -5.37 -0.86
N ASN A 22 -1.98 -6.41 -1.22
CA ASN A 22 -3.39 -6.49 -0.89
C ASN A 22 -3.65 -7.13 0.49
N ASN A 23 -4.63 -6.62 1.20
CA ASN A 23 -5.18 -7.26 2.40
C ASN A 23 -6.59 -7.80 2.07
N PRO A 24 -6.88 -9.10 2.28
CA PRO A 24 -6.18 -10.06 3.13
C PRO A 24 -5.21 -11.01 2.42
N THR A 25 -5.02 -10.93 1.13
CA THR A 25 -4.31 -11.95 0.34
C THR A 25 -2.77 -11.85 0.44
N GLY A 26 -2.24 -10.70 0.84
CA GLY A 26 -0.81 -10.47 1.06
C GLY A 26 0.01 -10.23 -0.21
N ASN A 27 -0.52 -10.52 -1.39
CA ASN A 27 0.23 -10.40 -2.65
C ASN A 27 0.30 -8.97 -3.19
N SER A 28 1.38 -8.65 -3.86
CA SER A 28 1.47 -7.47 -4.73
C SER A 28 0.81 -7.77 -6.09
N ILE A 29 0.22 -6.75 -6.69
CA ILE A 29 -0.23 -6.78 -8.08
C ILE A 29 1.00 -6.63 -8.99
N ILE A 30 0.99 -7.29 -10.15
CA ILE A 30 2.07 -7.21 -11.12
C ILE A 30 2.22 -5.75 -11.59
N ARG A 31 3.46 -5.22 -11.50
CA ARG A 31 3.74 -3.81 -11.78
C ARG A 31 3.29 -3.39 -13.18
N THR A 32 3.60 -4.19 -14.20
CA THR A 32 3.23 -3.92 -15.59
C THR A 32 1.71 -3.85 -15.81
N ASP A 33 0.92 -4.60 -15.03
CA ASP A 33 -0.54 -4.53 -15.09
C ASP A 33 -1.04 -3.17 -14.58
N ILE A 34 -0.47 -2.69 -13.47
CA ILE A 34 -0.78 -1.36 -12.92
C ILE A 34 -0.37 -0.26 -13.90
N GLU A 35 0.82 -0.34 -14.48
CA GLU A 35 1.32 0.59 -15.50
C GLU A 35 0.41 0.63 -16.73
N THR A 36 -0.09 -0.53 -17.17
CA THR A 36 -1.06 -0.64 -18.26
C THR A 36 -2.38 0.08 -17.93
N ILE A 37 -2.87 -0.08 -16.69
CA ILE A 37 -4.08 0.65 -16.23
C ILE A 37 -3.80 2.15 -16.22
N LEU A 38 -2.69 2.59 -15.65
CA LEU A 38 -2.31 4.01 -15.56
C LEU A 38 -2.23 4.67 -16.96
N ALA A 39 -1.68 3.97 -17.93
CA ALA A 39 -1.52 4.48 -19.29
C ALA A 39 -2.84 4.56 -20.09
N ASN A 40 -3.79 3.66 -19.83
CA ASN A 40 -4.99 3.52 -20.65
C ASN A 40 -6.26 4.07 -20.00
N PHE A 41 -6.31 4.15 -18.66
CA PHE A 41 -7.48 4.65 -17.96
C PHE A 41 -7.44 6.19 -17.83
N LYS A 42 -8.52 6.85 -18.23
CA LYS A 42 -8.61 8.33 -18.21
C LYS A 42 -9.04 8.93 -16.88
N GLY A 43 -9.52 8.11 -15.95
CA GLY A 43 -9.88 8.49 -14.58
C GLY A 43 -8.70 8.39 -13.64
N LEU A 44 -8.92 8.62 -12.33
CA LEU A 44 -7.90 8.48 -11.31
C LEU A 44 -7.63 7.01 -10.99
N VAL A 45 -6.37 6.65 -10.85
CA VAL A 45 -5.93 5.34 -10.35
C VAL A 45 -5.30 5.56 -8.98
N VAL A 46 -5.95 5.01 -7.96
CA VAL A 46 -5.52 5.10 -6.57
C VAL A 46 -4.86 3.79 -6.18
N ILE A 47 -3.57 3.84 -5.85
CA ILE A 47 -2.81 2.67 -5.37
C ILE A 47 -2.67 2.78 -3.87
N ASP A 48 -3.31 1.86 -3.13
CA ASP A 48 -3.13 1.75 -1.68
C ASP A 48 -1.88 0.90 -1.40
N GLU A 49 -0.84 1.59 -0.97
CA GLU A 49 0.46 1.04 -0.62
C GLU A 49 0.66 0.91 0.89
N ALA A 50 -0.38 0.67 1.67
CA ALA A 50 -0.27 0.58 3.13
C ALA A 50 0.77 -0.44 3.62
N TYR A 51 1.11 -1.44 2.81
CA TYR A 51 2.07 -2.50 3.13
C TYR A 51 3.35 -2.48 2.29
N ILE A 52 3.54 -1.49 1.43
CA ILE A 52 4.66 -1.44 0.45
C ILE A 52 6.04 -1.57 1.09
N ASN A 53 6.22 -1.10 2.33
CA ASN A 53 7.49 -1.17 3.04
C ASN A 53 7.99 -2.61 3.25
N TYR A 54 7.11 -3.62 3.20
CA TYR A 54 7.45 -5.04 3.37
C TYR A 54 7.61 -5.77 2.03
N ALA A 55 7.27 -5.11 0.91
CA ALA A 55 7.31 -5.69 -0.42
C ALA A 55 8.69 -5.58 -1.05
N LYS A 56 8.97 -6.49 -1.99
CA LYS A 56 10.15 -6.40 -2.87
C LYS A 56 9.96 -5.36 -3.98
N GLN A 57 8.70 -5.08 -4.34
CA GLN A 57 8.35 -4.09 -5.35
C GLN A 57 8.61 -2.68 -4.84
N LYS A 58 9.11 -1.81 -5.70
CA LYS A 58 9.26 -0.38 -5.38
C LYS A 58 7.90 0.33 -5.40
N SER A 59 7.77 1.34 -4.55
CA SER A 59 6.60 2.23 -4.53
C SER A 59 6.38 2.94 -5.85
N PHE A 60 5.12 3.12 -6.23
CA PHE A 60 4.70 3.95 -7.38
C PHE A 60 4.87 5.45 -7.15
N ILE A 61 5.27 5.90 -5.96
CA ILE A 61 5.67 7.31 -5.75
C ILE A 61 6.74 7.76 -6.76
N GLN A 62 7.60 6.84 -7.20
CA GLN A 62 8.66 7.13 -8.18
C GLN A 62 8.12 7.47 -9.56
N GLU A 63 6.86 7.10 -9.87
CA GLU A 63 6.21 7.27 -11.17
C GLU A 63 5.25 8.48 -11.22
N LEU A 64 5.20 9.30 -10.17
CA LEU A 64 4.28 10.44 -10.08
C LEU A 64 4.48 11.50 -11.18
N THR A 65 5.68 11.58 -11.73
CA THR A 65 5.98 12.49 -12.85
C THR A 65 5.55 11.94 -14.20
N GLU A 66 5.36 10.63 -14.32
CA GLU A 66 4.98 9.95 -15.55
C GLU A 66 3.45 9.87 -15.71
N TYR A 67 2.73 9.66 -14.59
CA TYR A 67 1.29 9.44 -14.60
C TYR A 67 0.55 10.53 -13.82
N SER A 68 -0.03 11.50 -14.53
CA SER A 68 -0.77 12.60 -13.90
C SER A 68 -2.06 12.19 -13.20
N ASN A 69 -2.59 11.01 -13.53
CA ASN A 69 -3.79 10.38 -12.95
C ASN A 69 -3.49 9.43 -11.77
N LEU A 70 -2.22 9.30 -11.38
CA LEU A 70 -1.80 8.44 -10.27
C LEU A 70 -2.01 9.13 -8.93
N VAL A 71 -2.59 8.38 -7.98
CA VAL A 71 -2.64 8.71 -6.55
C VAL A 71 -2.06 7.54 -5.78
N VAL A 72 -1.04 7.77 -4.96
CA VAL A 72 -0.46 6.74 -4.09
C VAL A 72 -0.82 7.06 -2.65
N LEU A 73 -1.39 6.08 -1.95
CA LEU A 73 -1.71 6.18 -0.52
C LEU A 73 -0.71 5.38 0.31
N GLN A 74 -0.17 5.99 1.36
CA GLN A 74 0.67 5.32 2.35
C GLN A 74 0.24 5.68 3.77
N THR A 75 0.73 4.96 4.77
CA THR A 75 0.31 5.14 6.16
C THR A 75 1.46 4.99 7.16
N PHE A 76 1.37 5.72 8.26
CA PHE A 76 2.20 5.50 9.44
C PHE A 76 1.71 4.33 10.32
N SER A 77 0.55 3.76 10.02
CA SER A 77 -0.10 2.74 10.87
C SER A 77 0.58 1.37 10.85
N LYS A 78 1.35 1.05 9.81
CA LYS A 78 1.91 -0.30 9.57
C LYS A 78 3.40 -0.36 9.88
N ALA A 79 4.26 -0.13 8.91
CA ALA A 79 5.71 -0.24 9.06
C ALA A 79 6.30 0.71 10.11
N TRP A 80 5.69 1.87 10.30
CA TRP A 80 6.09 2.86 11.29
C TRP A 80 5.60 2.56 12.72
N GLY A 81 4.68 1.60 12.90
CA GLY A 81 4.16 1.23 14.22
C GLY A 81 3.26 2.29 14.88
N LEU A 82 2.79 3.29 14.13
CA LEU A 82 2.09 4.47 14.66
C LEU A 82 0.58 4.44 14.36
N ALA A 83 -0.04 3.28 14.47
CA ALA A 83 -1.46 3.12 14.18
C ALA A 83 -2.38 4.04 15.02
N ALA A 84 -1.98 4.35 16.25
CA ALA A 84 -2.73 5.22 17.16
C ALA A 84 -2.79 6.69 16.68
N LEU A 85 -1.84 7.14 15.87
CA LEU A 85 -1.80 8.52 15.36
C LEU A 85 -2.86 8.81 14.30
N ARG A 86 -3.47 7.79 13.70
CA ARG A 86 -4.45 7.92 12.62
C ARG A 86 -3.96 8.78 11.46
N LEU A 87 -2.68 8.63 11.09
CA LEU A 87 -2.01 9.43 10.07
C LEU A 87 -1.72 8.59 8.82
N GLY A 88 -2.13 9.13 7.67
CA GLY A 88 -1.82 8.63 6.34
C GLY A 88 -1.36 9.74 5.42
N MET A 89 -0.87 9.35 4.26
CA MET A 89 -0.32 10.25 3.25
C MET A 89 -0.93 9.94 1.89
N ALA A 90 -1.18 10.97 1.10
CA ALA A 90 -1.54 10.86 -0.30
C ALA A 90 -0.52 11.62 -1.15
N PHE A 91 0.00 10.95 -2.16
CA PHE A 91 0.96 11.51 -3.12
C PHE A 91 0.32 11.50 -4.50
N SER A 92 0.35 12.62 -5.21
CA SER A 92 -0.24 12.74 -6.55
C SER A 92 0.30 13.97 -7.27
N SER A 93 -0.19 14.19 -8.50
CA SER A 93 0.05 15.42 -9.25
C SER A 93 -0.51 16.64 -8.52
N ARG A 94 0.09 17.80 -8.74
CA ARG A 94 -0.30 19.05 -8.08
C ARG A 94 -1.80 19.38 -8.22
N PRO A 95 -2.45 19.25 -9.40
CA PRO A 95 -3.87 19.52 -9.52
C PRO A 95 -4.74 18.65 -8.62
N VAL A 96 -4.41 17.35 -8.48
CA VAL A 96 -5.14 16.44 -7.61
C VAL A 96 -4.95 16.83 -6.13
N ILE A 97 -3.73 17.11 -5.70
CA ILE A 97 -3.44 17.54 -4.33
C ILE A 97 -4.14 18.87 -4.00
N ASP A 98 -4.22 19.80 -4.92
CA ASP A 98 -4.93 21.08 -4.72
C ASP A 98 -6.43 20.86 -4.49
N ILE A 99 -7.04 19.88 -5.18
CA ILE A 99 -8.45 19.49 -4.94
C ILE A 99 -8.59 18.85 -3.57
N LEU A 100 -7.73 17.89 -3.21
CA LEU A 100 -7.76 17.25 -1.89
C LEU A 100 -7.61 18.26 -0.75
N ASN A 101 -6.75 19.26 -0.93
CA ASN A 101 -6.57 20.33 0.06
C ASN A 101 -7.81 21.24 0.22
N LYS A 102 -8.64 21.39 -0.85
CA LYS A 102 -9.89 22.16 -0.78
C LYS A 102 -11.00 21.42 -0.02
N VAL A 103 -11.01 20.09 -0.10
CA VAL A 103 -12.10 19.28 0.48
C VAL A 103 -11.77 18.70 1.85
N LYS A 104 -10.49 18.60 2.22
CA LYS A 104 -10.10 18.10 3.54
C LYS A 104 -10.61 19.03 4.65
N PRO A 105 -11.05 18.52 5.80
CA PRO A 105 -11.40 19.36 6.95
C PRO A 105 -10.19 20.19 7.41
N PRO A 106 -10.42 21.47 7.84
CA PRO A 106 -9.38 22.23 8.51
C PRO A 106 -9.00 21.53 9.82
N TYR A 107 -7.72 21.63 10.21
CA TYR A 107 -7.19 21.05 11.44
C TYR A 107 -7.39 19.53 11.57
N ASN A 108 -7.42 18.80 10.43
CA ASN A 108 -7.63 17.36 10.38
C ASN A 108 -6.51 16.54 11.08
N ILE A 109 -5.37 17.15 11.37
CA ILE A 109 -4.25 16.54 12.11
C ILE A 109 -3.88 17.46 13.27
N ASN A 110 -4.00 16.96 14.49
CA ASN A 110 -3.65 17.71 15.69
C ASN A 110 -2.12 17.84 15.86
N GLN A 111 -1.69 18.81 16.69
CA GLN A 111 -0.27 19.10 16.91
C GLN A 111 0.50 17.89 17.44
N ALA A 112 -0.05 17.18 18.42
CA ALA A 112 0.62 16.01 19.01
C ALA A 112 0.90 14.91 17.96
N THR A 113 -0.05 14.67 17.05
CA THR A 113 0.16 13.74 15.92
C THR A 113 1.27 14.22 15.00
N GLN A 114 1.34 15.53 14.71
CA GLN A 114 2.41 16.09 13.86
C GLN A 114 3.77 15.93 14.53
N ASP A 115 3.89 16.29 15.80
CA ASP A 115 5.16 16.21 16.54
C ASP A 115 5.68 14.77 16.64
N LEU A 116 4.80 13.80 16.93
CA LEU A 116 5.14 12.39 16.98
C LEU A 116 5.54 11.83 15.61
N ALA A 117 4.87 12.26 14.54
CA ALA A 117 5.21 11.85 13.19
C ALA A 117 6.59 12.39 12.76
N LEU A 118 6.88 13.64 13.07
CA LEU A 118 8.19 14.25 12.80
C LEU A 118 9.29 13.51 13.55
N ALA A 119 9.11 13.25 14.85
CA ALA A 119 10.05 12.49 15.66
C ALA A 119 10.29 11.06 15.11
N ALA A 120 9.25 10.43 14.57
CA ALA A 120 9.37 9.11 13.93
C ALA A 120 10.22 9.17 12.65
N LEU A 121 10.06 10.21 11.83
CA LEU A 121 10.82 10.40 10.60
C LEU A 121 12.31 10.55 10.87
N GLU A 122 12.71 11.15 11.99
CA GLU A 122 14.11 11.25 12.43
C GLU A 122 14.70 9.86 12.75
N ASN A 123 13.89 8.88 13.08
CA ASN A 123 14.30 7.52 13.44
C ASN A 123 14.10 6.50 12.30
N ILE A 124 14.16 6.92 11.06
CA ILE A 124 13.95 6.06 9.87
C ILE A 124 14.85 4.82 9.83
N GLN A 125 16.07 4.90 10.38
CA GLN A 125 16.99 3.76 10.44
C GLN A 125 16.42 2.62 11.28
N GLN A 126 15.86 2.93 12.45
CA GLN A 126 15.23 1.95 13.33
C GLN A 126 13.98 1.32 12.67
N VAL A 127 13.18 2.11 11.96
CA VAL A 127 12.03 1.62 11.21
C VAL A 127 12.48 0.64 10.12
N ASN A 128 13.53 0.95 9.40
CA ASN A 128 14.09 0.06 8.37
C ASN A 128 14.62 -1.26 8.96
N GLU A 129 15.18 -1.24 10.17
CA GLU A 129 15.58 -2.47 10.87
C GLU A 129 14.37 -3.32 11.26
N TRP A 130 13.32 -2.72 11.80
CA TRP A 130 12.07 -3.43 12.11
C TRP A 130 11.43 -4.05 10.87
N ILE A 131 11.43 -3.34 9.74
CA ILE A 131 10.94 -3.86 8.46
C ILE A 131 11.74 -5.11 8.06
N LYS A 132 13.08 -5.06 8.11
CA LYS A 132 13.94 -6.22 7.79
C LYS A 132 13.66 -7.41 8.69
N ILE A 133 13.52 -7.18 10.01
CA ILE A 133 13.19 -8.23 10.98
C ILE A 133 11.82 -8.82 10.63
N THR A 134 10.80 -7.99 10.42
CA THR A 134 9.45 -8.45 10.09
C THR A 134 9.41 -9.29 8.81
N VAL A 135 10.12 -8.88 7.76
CA VAL A 135 10.21 -9.65 6.51
C VAL A 135 10.87 -10.99 6.74
N LYS A 136 12.00 -11.02 7.48
CA LYS A 136 12.69 -12.27 7.82
C LYS A 136 11.82 -13.21 8.63
N GLU A 137 11.14 -12.70 9.66
CA GLU A 137 10.23 -13.50 10.50
C GLU A 137 9.03 -14.02 9.69
N ARG A 138 8.48 -13.22 8.77
CA ARG A 138 7.43 -13.66 7.85
C ARG A 138 7.90 -14.85 7.01
N GLU A 139 9.09 -14.78 6.43
CA GLU A 139 9.66 -15.86 5.61
C GLU A 139 9.86 -17.13 6.45
N GLN A 140 10.43 -17.01 7.65
CA GLN A 140 10.62 -18.14 8.56
C GLN A 140 9.28 -18.73 8.97
N LEU A 141 8.32 -17.91 9.38
CA LEU A 141 6.98 -18.36 9.79
C LEU A 141 6.25 -19.08 8.65
N SER A 142 6.40 -18.62 7.41
CA SER A 142 5.81 -19.30 6.24
C SER A 142 6.33 -20.72 6.08
N ILE A 143 7.64 -20.92 6.31
CA ILE A 143 8.27 -22.25 6.26
C ILE A 143 7.76 -23.15 7.40
N GLU A 144 7.65 -22.62 8.60
CA GLU A 144 7.17 -23.40 9.76
C GLU A 144 5.69 -23.77 9.63
N LEU A 145 4.85 -22.82 9.18
CA LEU A 145 3.43 -23.06 8.94
C LEU A 145 3.20 -24.19 7.92
N ALA A 146 3.98 -24.23 6.86
CA ALA A 146 3.87 -25.26 5.82
C ALA A 146 4.18 -26.70 6.33
N LYS A 147 4.80 -26.86 7.51
CA LYS A 147 5.09 -28.17 8.12
C LYS A 147 3.93 -28.71 8.94
N LEU A 148 2.94 -27.87 9.29
CA LEU A 148 1.83 -28.26 10.15
C LEU A 148 0.83 -29.11 9.36
N SER A 149 0.41 -30.24 9.94
CA SER A 149 -0.44 -31.24 9.26
C SER A 149 -1.83 -30.73 8.88
N PHE A 150 -2.34 -29.72 9.57
CA PHE A 150 -3.64 -29.10 9.29
C PHE A 150 -3.56 -27.91 8.31
N VAL A 151 -2.36 -27.52 7.88
CA VAL A 151 -2.17 -26.44 6.88
C VAL A 151 -2.13 -27.04 5.49
N LYS A 152 -3.13 -26.68 4.68
CA LYS A 152 -3.22 -27.09 3.27
C LYS A 152 -2.32 -26.27 2.37
N LYS A 153 -2.29 -24.95 2.61
CA LYS A 153 -1.55 -24.02 1.75
C LYS A 153 -1.15 -22.76 2.52
N VAL A 154 0.09 -22.34 2.32
CA VAL A 154 0.61 -21.03 2.72
C VAL A 154 0.73 -20.19 1.48
N TYR A 155 0.04 -19.06 1.44
CA TYR A 155 0.07 -18.14 0.31
C TYR A 155 1.28 -17.20 0.41
N PRO A 156 1.95 -16.87 -0.72
CA PRO A 156 3.01 -15.86 -0.74
C PRO A 156 2.50 -14.51 -0.23
N SER A 157 3.35 -13.78 0.49
CA SER A 157 2.98 -12.48 1.01
C SER A 157 4.11 -11.46 0.85
N ASP A 158 3.74 -10.25 0.45
CA ASP A 158 4.57 -9.04 0.43
C ASP A 158 4.15 -8.06 1.54
N ALA A 159 3.24 -8.48 2.45
CA ALA A 159 2.79 -7.71 3.60
C ALA A 159 3.45 -8.18 4.92
N ASN A 160 3.00 -7.68 6.06
CA ASN A 160 3.44 -8.12 7.39
C ASN A 160 2.51 -9.18 8.01
N PHE A 161 1.80 -9.92 7.19
CA PHE A 161 0.93 -11.04 7.57
C PHE A 161 0.99 -12.14 6.51
N ILE A 162 0.46 -13.31 6.83
CA ILE A 162 0.44 -14.48 5.96
C ILE A 162 -0.99 -15.01 5.89
N LEU A 163 -1.46 -15.29 4.68
CA LEU A 163 -2.71 -16.02 4.46
C LEU A 163 -2.41 -17.52 4.42
N VAL A 164 -3.15 -18.29 5.19
CA VAL A 164 -3.05 -19.76 5.21
C VAL A 164 -4.43 -20.38 4.99
N GLU A 165 -4.46 -21.45 4.22
CA GLU A 165 -5.61 -22.33 4.09
C GLU A 165 -5.42 -23.53 5.04
N VAL A 166 -6.42 -23.80 5.85
CA VAL A 166 -6.41 -24.88 6.83
C VAL A 166 -7.56 -25.88 6.58
N ASP A 167 -7.48 -27.06 7.17
CA ASP A 167 -8.56 -28.06 7.17
C ASP A 167 -9.79 -27.57 7.91
#